data_e14e289e04e5c4f580d43594e7a31eee
#
_entry.id   e14e289e04e5c4f580d43594e7a31eee
#
_cell.length_a   1.000
_cell.length_b   1.000
_cell.length_c   1.000
_cell.angle_alpha   90.00
_cell.angle_beta   90.00
_cell.angle_gamma   90.00
#
_symmetry.space_group_name_H-M   'P 1'
#
loop_
_entity.id
_entity.type
_entity.pdbx_description
1 polymer ?
#
loop_
_entity_poly.entity_id
_entity_poly.type
_entity_poly.pdbx_seq_one_letter_code
_entity_poly.pdbx_strand_id
1 'polypeptide(L)'
;MSEDKKLNRILKTPKVSRREFIQYAVATGVTASLAGNMFDKAKAATPTKGGDFIQALTGGGTKDVLDPAQTNDSYMINVGNQLRNNLTEMSPEGKLRSELAESWESKDAKTWVFKLRKGVEFHNGKTLDAEDVVASFNHHRGDDSKSGAKGLVKQIADVKADGDNVVFTLSGGNADWPFIVSDYHLMICPGKDGKAAWEDGAGTGGYSLEKFEPGVSTKLKRNPNYWKENAAFFDTIDNLFVADANARTTGVRTGSLHSMSNLDLKTVALLERDPNVVVKPVTGNKHAVLPMHCDAAPFSDVNVRLALKYAINREEFVKKILFGQGELGNDSPIGPANIYRATAEEMPQRAYDPEMAKSYLKKAGMENLTVDLSVADTAFEGAIDAGQLFAESAKAAGITINVVREADDAYWDDVWLKKPFCGGYWGGRPTEDWMFSQVYSKGADWNESKWDNTRFNELLVQARAELDETKRREMYVEMQKLCNEDGGTIIPMFMAYTHAVSKKIGTPEKWANNWELDGHKNGERWWMAG
;
A
#
# COMPACT_ATOMS: atom_id res chain seq x y z
N MET A 1 30.99 6.35 25.59
CA MET A 1 29.79 5.57 25.24
C MET A 1 28.71 6.05 26.19
N SER A 2 27.65 6.71 25.70
CA SER A 2 26.61 7.28 26.56
C SER A 2 25.95 6.18 27.41
N GLU A 3 25.48 6.53 28.60
CA GLU A 3 24.83 5.60 29.52
C GLU A 3 23.63 4.90 28.89
N ASP A 4 22.88 5.60 28.03
CA ASP A 4 21.81 5.03 27.23
C ASP A 4 22.23 3.87 26.31
N LYS A 5 23.45 3.94 25.73
CA LYS A 5 23.99 2.83 24.93
C LYS A 5 24.35 1.60 25.80
N LYS A 6 24.75 1.80 27.06
CA LYS A 6 25.01 0.71 27.99
C LYS A 6 23.71 0.05 28.46
N LEU A 7 22.71 0.84 28.83
CA LEU A 7 21.36 0.38 29.21
C LEU A 7 20.69 -0.42 28.10
N ASN A 8 20.70 0.10 26.87
CA ASN A 8 20.18 -0.59 25.70
C ASN A 8 20.92 -1.90 25.36
N ARG A 9 22.22 -2.01 25.71
CA ARG A 9 22.97 -3.26 25.54
C ARG A 9 22.59 -4.31 26.58
N ILE A 10 22.29 -3.90 27.81
CA ILE A 10 21.81 -4.77 28.89
C ILE A 10 20.41 -5.29 28.59
N LEU A 11 19.52 -4.45 28.05
CA LEU A 11 18.17 -4.82 27.61
C LEU A 11 18.12 -5.86 26.46
N LYS A 12 19.18 -5.89 25.64
CA LYS A 12 19.31 -6.87 24.54
C LYS A 12 19.88 -8.23 25.00
N THR A 13 20.15 -8.41 26.27
CA THR A 13 20.67 -9.68 26.83
C THR A 13 19.49 -10.58 27.22
N PRO A 14 19.31 -11.77 26.64
CA PRO A 14 18.05 -12.57 26.70
C PRO A 14 17.61 -13.07 28.08
N LYS A 15 18.33 -12.75 29.17
CA LYS A 15 18.10 -13.31 30.50
C LYS A 15 18.08 -12.29 31.66
N VAL A 16 18.03 -10.97 31.38
CA VAL A 16 17.99 -9.97 32.47
C VAL A 16 16.57 -9.85 33.02
N SER A 17 16.37 -10.15 34.28
CA SER A 17 15.09 -9.96 34.96
C SER A 17 14.77 -8.47 35.17
N ARG A 18 13.48 -8.13 35.31
CA ARG A 18 13.01 -6.75 35.60
C ARG A 18 13.70 -6.17 36.84
N ARG A 19 13.91 -6.99 37.87
CA ARG A 19 14.55 -6.59 39.12
C ARG A 19 16.04 -6.25 38.93
N GLU A 20 16.75 -7.08 38.21
CA GLU A 20 18.18 -6.85 37.88
C GLU A 20 18.34 -5.60 37.02
N PHE A 21 17.51 -5.40 36.03
CA PHE A 21 17.55 -4.20 35.18
C PHE A 21 17.28 -2.92 36.00
N ILE A 22 16.26 -2.92 36.87
CA ILE A 22 15.95 -1.78 37.73
C ILE A 22 17.12 -1.51 38.68
N GLN A 23 17.75 -2.53 39.28
CA GLN A 23 18.93 -2.36 40.14
C GLN A 23 20.10 -1.72 39.37
N TYR A 24 20.37 -2.17 38.16
CA TYR A 24 21.39 -1.58 37.29
C TYR A 24 21.10 -0.14 36.92
N ALA A 25 19.86 0.16 36.50
CA ALA A 25 19.46 1.49 36.11
C ALA A 25 19.50 2.48 37.27
N VAL A 26 19.06 2.06 38.45
CA VAL A 26 19.14 2.88 39.67
C VAL A 26 20.59 3.15 40.07
N ALA A 27 21.48 2.17 39.92
CA ALA A 27 22.91 2.35 40.15
C ALA A 27 23.57 3.35 39.19
N THR A 28 22.94 3.63 38.04
CA THR A 28 23.38 4.65 37.06
C THR A 28 22.60 5.98 37.16
N GLY A 29 21.80 6.17 38.23
CA GLY A 29 21.08 7.42 38.50
C GLY A 29 19.68 7.53 37.93
N VAL A 30 19.13 6.45 37.35
CA VAL A 30 17.74 6.41 36.82
C VAL A 30 16.79 6.07 37.97
N THR A 31 15.66 6.77 38.10
CA THR A 31 14.66 6.41 39.13
C THR A 31 14.08 5.01 38.89
N ALA A 32 13.73 4.28 39.94
CA ALA A 32 13.18 2.92 39.81
C ALA A 32 11.89 2.86 38.97
N SER A 33 11.04 3.89 39.05
CA SER A 33 9.84 4.00 38.24
C SER A 33 10.16 4.18 36.75
N LEU A 34 11.12 5.04 36.42
CA LEU A 34 11.55 5.27 35.02
C LEU A 34 12.25 4.02 34.47
N ALA A 35 13.09 3.37 35.27
CA ALA A 35 13.75 2.11 34.91
C ALA A 35 12.75 0.98 34.68
N GLY A 36 11.70 0.88 35.50
CA GLY A 36 10.62 -0.07 35.30
C GLY A 36 9.90 0.15 33.96
N ASN A 37 9.54 1.39 33.66
CA ASN A 37 8.90 1.75 32.38
C ASN A 37 9.81 1.51 31.17
N MET A 38 11.12 1.75 31.29
CA MET A 38 12.10 1.46 30.24
C MET A 38 12.23 -0.05 30.00
N PHE A 39 12.24 -0.86 31.06
CA PHE A 39 12.28 -2.31 30.94
C PHE A 39 11.02 -2.86 30.27
N ASP A 40 9.85 -2.41 30.71
CA ASP A 40 8.56 -2.85 30.16
C ASP A 40 8.42 -2.44 28.68
N LYS A 41 8.82 -1.22 28.31
CA LYS A 41 8.89 -0.79 26.90
C LYS A 41 9.86 -1.63 26.07
N ALA A 42 11.05 -1.90 26.60
CA ALA A 42 12.05 -2.68 25.87
C ALA A 42 11.65 -4.15 25.73
N LYS A 43 10.99 -4.71 26.76
CA LYS A 43 10.45 -6.07 26.69
C LYS A 43 9.30 -6.16 25.69
N ALA A 44 8.38 -5.19 25.70
CA ALA A 44 7.32 -5.10 24.71
C ALA A 44 7.86 -4.91 23.27
N ALA A 45 9.02 -4.26 23.12
CA ALA A 45 9.68 -4.06 21.82
C ALA A 45 10.54 -5.27 21.38
N THR A 46 10.65 -6.33 22.19
CA THR A 46 11.45 -7.51 21.86
C THR A 46 10.53 -8.63 21.35
N PRO A 47 10.62 -9.02 20.07
CA PRO A 47 9.81 -10.11 19.53
C PRO A 47 10.02 -11.41 20.30
N THR A 48 8.93 -12.03 20.75
CA THR A 48 8.90 -13.33 21.41
C THR A 48 7.90 -14.24 20.74
N LYS A 49 8.25 -15.53 20.58
CA LYS A 49 7.31 -16.54 20.05
C LYS A 49 6.29 -16.94 21.10
N GLY A 50 5.03 -17.07 20.68
CA GLY A 50 3.93 -17.57 21.51
C GLY A 50 2.66 -16.74 21.41
N GLY A 51 1.58 -17.32 21.90
CA GLY A 51 0.26 -16.69 22.02
C GLY A 51 -0.59 -16.71 20.75
N ASP A 52 -1.87 -16.39 20.95
CA ASP A 52 -2.86 -16.41 19.90
C ASP A 52 -3.15 -14.98 19.43
N PHE A 53 -3.18 -14.76 18.12
CA PHE A 53 -3.47 -13.46 17.53
C PHE A 53 -4.85 -13.48 16.86
N ILE A 54 -5.76 -12.63 17.30
CA ILE A 54 -7.13 -12.53 16.77
C ILE A 54 -7.29 -11.15 16.17
N GLN A 55 -7.59 -11.08 14.88
CA GLN A 55 -7.80 -9.81 14.17
C GLN A 55 -9.11 -9.79 13.40
N ALA A 56 -9.69 -8.60 13.26
CA ALA A 56 -10.86 -8.37 12.45
C ALA A 56 -10.48 -7.60 11.17
N LEU A 57 -10.83 -8.16 10.03
CA LEU A 57 -10.52 -7.65 8.70
C LEU A 57 -11.82 -7.34 7.94
N THR A 58 -11.68 -6.48 6.93
CA THR A 58 -12.74 -6.16 5.96
C THR A 58 -12.42 -6.76 4.59
N GLY A 59 -13.37 -6.76 3.70
CA GLY A 59 -13.20 -7.16 2.30
C GLY A 59 -13.59 -8.60 2.01
N GLY A 60 -13.57 -9.50 3.01
CA GLY A 60 -13.91 -10.91 2.83
C GLY A 60 -15.36 -11.15 2.42
N GLY A 61 -15.64 -12.32 1.85
CA GLY A 61 -16.96 -12.70 1.39
C GLY A 61 -17.16 -14.22 1.25
N THR A 62 -18.41 -14.64 1.06
CA THR A 62 -18.78 -16.06 0.92
C THR A 62 -18.26 -16.71 -0.37
N LYS A 63 -17.71 -15.92 -1.30
CA LYS A 63 -17.10 -16.39 -2.55
C LYS A 63 -15.57 -16.45 -2.48
N ASP A 64 -14.97 -16.15 -1.33
CA ASP A 64 -13.53 -16.20 -1.14
C ASP A 64 -13.01 -17.62 -1.39
N VAL A 65 -11.87 -17.69 -2.06
CA VAL A 65 -11.17 -18.92 -2.38
C VAL A 65 -9.68 -18.76 -2.08
N LEU A 66 -8.99 -19.87 -1.84
CA LEU A 66 -7.54 -19.86 -1.55
C LEU A 66 -6.67 -19.70 -2.80
N ASP A 67 -7.28 -19.52 -3.98
CA ASP A 67 -6.60 -19.30 -5.24
C ASP A 67 -5.98 -17.91 -5.29
N PRO A 68 -4.63 -17.76 -5.33
CA PRO A 68 -3.99 -16.44 -5.41
C PRO A 68 -4.39 -15.66 -6.68
N ALA A 69 -4.78 -16.36 -7.76
CA ALA A 69 -5.21 -15.70 -8.99
C ALA A 69 -6.52 -14.91 -8.83
N GLN A 70 -7.34 -15.25 -7.84
CA GLN A 70 -8.65 -14.64 -7.60
C GLN A 70 -8.67 -13.73 -6.36
N THR A 71 -7.53 -13.55 -5.70
CA THR A 71 -7.38 -12.64 -4.55
C THR A 71 -7.59 -11.20 -5.00
N ASN A 72 -8.60 -10.51 -4.45
CA ASN A 72 -8.95 -9.13 -4.84
C ASN A 72 -9.33 -8.21 -3.67
N ASP A 73 -9.29 -8.70 -2.45
CA ASP A 73 -9.68 -7.99 -1.25
C ASP A 73 -8.65 -8.09 -0.12
N SER A 74 -8.73 -7.17 0.82
CA SER A 74 -7.79 -7.04 1.93
C SER A 74 -7.72 -8.26 2.84
N TYR A 75 -8.86 -8.95 3.05
CA TYR A 75 -8.92 -10.15 3.85
C TYR A 75 -8.08 -11.28 3.23
N MET A 76 -8.36 -11.61 1.96
CA MET A 76 -7.66 -12.69 1.26
C MET A 76 -6.19 -12.36 0.96
N ILE A 77 -5.84 -11.08 0.73
CA ILE A 77 -4.45 -10.64 0.61
C ILE A 77 -3.69 -10.92 1.91
N ASN A 78 -4.30 -10.61 3.07
CA ASN A 78 -3.68 -10.86 4.36
C ASN A 78 -3.50 -12.37 4.64
N VAL A 79 -4.53 -13.18 4.39
CA VAL A 79 -4.48 -14.64 4.49
C VAL A 79 -3.41 -15.23 3.55
N GLY A 80 -3.36 -14.79 2.31
CA GLY A 80 -2.36 -15.20 1.33
C GLY A 80 -0.93 -14.97 1.80
N ASN A 81 -0.63 -13.78 2.35
CA ASN A 81 0.69 -13.44 2.89
C ASN A 81 1.08 -14.21 4.16
N GLN A 82 0.12 -14.77 4.88
CA GLN A 82 0.38 -15.65 6.02
C GLN A 82 0.70 -17.08 5.57
N LEU A 83 0.06 -17.54 4.49
CA LEU A 83 0.22 -18.90 3.94
C LEU A 83 1.40 -19.03 2.98
N ARG A 84 1.76 -17.99 2.23
CA ARG A 84 2.66 -18.06 1.08
C ARG A 84 3.68 -16.92 1.06
N ASN A 85 4.69 -17.09 0.25
CA ASN A 85 5.69 -16.07 -0.04
C ASN A 85 5.80 -15.83 -1.56
N ASN A 86 6.39 -14.69 -1.92
CA ASN A 86 6.74 -14.30 -3.27
C ASN A 86 8.23 -14.56 -3.57
N LEU A 87 8.68 -14.28 -4.78
CA LEU A 87 10.13 -14.29 -5.09
C LEU A 87 10.87 -13.16 -4.39
N THR A 88 10.24 -12.00 -4.28
CA THR A 88 10.75 -10.79 -3.63
C THR A 88 9.67 -10.20 -2.73
N GLU A 89 10.04 -9.34 -1.78
CA GLU A 89 9.08 -8.62 -0.92
C GLU A 89 9.44 -7.15 -0.74
N MET A 90 8.43 -6.33 -0.42
CA MET A 90 8.62 -4.96 0.00
C MET A 90 8.95 -4.88 1.50
N SER A 91 10.06 -4.23 1.81
CA SER A 91 10.44 -4.00 3.20
C SER A 91 9.65 -2.85 3.84
N PRO A 92 9.63 -2.73 5.19
CA PRO A 92 9.05 -1.57 5.86
C PRO A 92 9.66 -0.23 5.45
N GLU A 93 10.88 -0.24 4.92
CA GLU A 93 11.57 0.95 4.40
C GLU A 93 11.14 1.32 2.98
N GLY A 94 10.22 0.56 2.36
CA GLY A 94 9.79 0.74 0.97
C GLY A 94 10.81 0.24 -0.05
N LYS A 95 11.77 -0.59 0.36
CA LYS A 95 12.79 -1.17 -0.53
C LYS A 95 12.47 -2.61 -0.87
N LEU A 96 12.76 -2.99 -2.09
CA LEU A 96 12.71 -4.37 -2.51
C LEU A 96 13.81 -5.18 -1.81
N ARG A 97 13.47 -6.39 -1.37
CA ARG A 97 14.44 -7.35 -0.81
C ARG A 97 14.11 -8.79 -1.21
N SER A 98 15.10 -9.63 -1.02
CA SER A 98 14.99 -11.07 -1.31
C SER A 98 13.96 -11.74 -0.41
N GLU A 99 13.12 -12.60 -1.01
CA GLU A 99 12.22 -13.49 -0.28
C GLU A 99 12.53 -14.94 -0.69
N LEU A 100 11.76 -15.62 -1.54
CA LEU A 100 12.11 -16.95 -2.02
C LEU A 100 13.28 -16.94 -3.02
N ALA A 101 13.51 -15.84 -3.72
CA ALA A 101 14.74 -15.62 -4.46
C ALA A 101 15.82 -15.01 -3.56
N GLU A 102 17.02 -15.60 -3.54
CA GLU A 102 18.19 -15.04 -2.84
C GLU A 102 18.72 -13.78 -3.53
N SER A 103 18.68 -13.78 -4.86
CA SER A 103 19.15 -12.71 -5.73
C SER A 103 18.44 -12.75 -7.08
N TRP A 104 18.54 -11.63 -7.79
CA TRP A 104 18.08 -11.51 -9.17
C TRP A 104 19.01 -10.60 -9.96
N GLU A 105 19.10 -10.83 -11.27
CA GLU A 105 19.90 -10.00 -12.16
C GLU A 105 19.31 -9.93 -13.57
N SER A 106 19.61 -8.85 -14.27
CA SER A 106 19.35 -8.66 -15.69
C SER A 106 20.40 -7.73 -16.27
N LYS A 107 20.73 -7.90 -17.55
CA LYS A 107 21.64 -7.03 -18.30
C LYS A 107 20.92 -6.10 -19.27
N ASP A 108 19.65 -6.40 -19.56
CA ASP A 108 18.86 -5.77 -20.62
C ASP A 108 17.44 -5.41 -20.18
N ALA A 109 17.13 -5.54 -18.87
CA ALA A 109 15.80 -5.42 -18.28
C ALA A 109 14.74 -6.34 -18.91
N LYS A 110 15.13 -7.21 -19.84
CA LYS A 110 14.26 -8.12 -20.58
C LYS A 110 14.39 -9.57 -20.14
N THR A 111 15.64 -10.02 -19.95
CA THR A 111 15.95 -11.35 -19.44
C THR A 111 16.32 -11.26 -17.98
N TRP A 112 15.47 -11.77 -17.09
CA TRP A 112 15.67 -11.76 -15.65
C TRP A 112 15.94 -13.16 -15.14
N VAL A 113 17.00 -13.31 -14.36
CA VAL A 113 17.38 -14.56 -13.68
C VAL A 113 17.18 -14.40 -12.19
N PHE A 114 16.32 -15.21 -11.60
CA PHE A 114 16.10 -15.28 -10.16
C PHE A 114 16.70 -16.56 -9.61
N LYS A 115 17.64 -16.44 -8.67
CA LYS A 115 18.24 -17.58 -7.98
C LYS A 115 17.43 -17.92 -6.76
N LEU A 116 16.91 -19.15 -6.67
CA LEU A 116 16.07 -19.58 -5.56
C LEU A 116 16.88 -19.91 -4.31
N ARG A 117 16.25 -19.67 -3.17
CA ARG A 117 16.71 -20.05 -1.84
C ARG A 117 16.62 -21.57 -1.69
N LYS A 118 17.68 -22.18 -1.15
CA LYS A 118 17.73 -23.65 -0.90
C LYS A 118 17.11 -24.00 0.44
N GLY A 119 16.53 -25.20 0.53
CA GLY A 119 16.02 -25.78 1.77
C GLY A 119 14.71 -25.16 2.27
N VAL A 120 14.00 -24.43 1.42
CA VAL A 120 12.65 -23.95 1.73
C VAL A 120 11.67 -25.10 1.51
N GLU A 121 10.78 -25.35 2.48
CA GLU A 121 9.74 -26.36 2.40
C GLU A 121 8.35 -25.73 2.36
N PHE A 122 7.47 -26.32 1.56
CA PHE A 122 6.04 -26.06 1.63
C PHE A 122 5.42 -26.74 2.86
N HIS A 123 4.26 -26.28 3.29
CA HIS A 123 3.52 -26.85 4.43
C HIS A 123 3.24 -28.35 4.29
N ASN A 124 3.17 -28.87 3.07
CA ASN A 124 2.97 -30.30 2.76
C ASN A 124 4.28 -31.11 2.74
N GLY A 125 5.42 -30.52 3.07
CA GLY A 125 6.73 -31.17 3.13
C GLY A 125 7.48 -31.26 1.80
N LYS A 126 6.90 -30.79 0.66
CA LYS A 126 7.63 -30.67 -0.61
C LYS A 126 8.69 -29.56 -0.48
N THR A 127 9.91 -29.83 -0.93
CA THR A 127 10.94 -28.79 -1.07
C THR A 127 10.64 -27.91 -2.28
N LEU A 128 10.77 -26.59 -2.12
CA LEU A 128 10.63 -25.61 -3.20
C LEU A 128 11.70 -25.85 -4.29
N ASP A 129 11.25 -25.86 -5.53
CA ASP A 129 12.10 -25.90 -6.72
C ASP A 129 11.65 -24.87 -7.78
N ALA A 130 12.42 -24.77 -8.86
CA ALA A 130 12.14 -23.81 -9.93
C ALA A 130 10.86 -24.12 -10.72
N GLU A 131 10.47 -25.39 -10.79
CA GLU A 131 9.23 -25.80 -11.48
C GLU A 131 7.98 -25.36 -10.71
N ASP A 132 8.03 -25.24 -9.37
CA ASP A 132 6.95 -24.65 -8.58
C ASP A 132 6.67 -23.21 -8.96
N VAL A 133 7.75 -22.45 -9.18
CA VAL A 133 7.67 -21.05 -9.61
C VAL A 133 7.10 -20.96 -11.03
N VAL A 134 7.60 -21.80 -11.94
CA VAL A 134 7.08 -21.85 -13.33
C VAL A 134 5.60 -22.19 -13.34
N ALA A 135 5.17 -23.21 -12.57
CA ALA A 135 3.77 -23.60 -12.45
C ALA A 135 2.91 -22.47 -11.88
N SER A 136 3.39 -21.79 -10.83
CA SER A 136 2.69 -20.66 -10.20
C SER A 136 2.51 -19.50 -11.19
N PHE A 137 3.54 -19.07 -11.92
CA PHE A 137 3.41 -17.99 -12.89
C PHE A 137 2.52 -18.39 -14.08
N ASN A 138 2.60 -19.63 -14.56
CA ASN A 138 1.74 -20.12 -15.64
C ASN A 138 0.26 -20.18 -15.25
N HIS A 139 -0.08 -20.32 -13.96
CA HIS A 139 -1.45 -20.27 -13.45
C HIS A 139 -2.14 -18.91 -13.75
N HIS A 140 -1.38 -17.83 -13.85
CA HIS A 140 -1.89 -16.48 -14.15
C HIS A 140 -1.93 -16.16 -15.65
N ARG A 141 -1.30 -16.97 -16.50
CA ARG A 141 -1.10 -16.74 -17.94
C ARG A 141 -2.17 -17.44 -18.78
N GLY A 142 -2.25 -17.07 -20.04
CA GLY A 142 -3.18 -17.64 -21.03
C GLY A 142 -4.45 -16.81 -21.24
N ASP A 143 -5.08 -17.04 -22.39
CA ASP A 143 -6.24 -16.24 -22.80
C ASP A 143 -7.47 -16.48 -21.92
N ASP A 144 -7.62 -17.69 -21.41
CA ASP A 144 -8.73 -18.09 -20.52
C ASP A 144 -8.49 -17.78 -19.03
N SER A 145 -7.31 -17.24 -18.67
CA SER A 145 -6.99 -16.91 -17.28
C SER A 145 -7.92 -15.81 -16.77
N LYS A 146 -8.51 -16.05 -15.59
CA LYS A 146 -9.32 -15.08 -14.83
C LYS A 146 -8.51 -14.36 -13.75
N SER A 147 -7.19 -14.51 -13.77
CA SER A 147 -6.31 -13.90 -12.78
C SER A 147 -6.37 -12.39 -12.78
N GLY A 148 -6.48 -11.78 -11.58
CA GLY A 148 -6.30 -10.35 -11.37
C GLY A 148 -4.92 -9.85 -11.81
N ALA A 149 -3.89 -10.72 -11.80
CA ALA A 149 -2.54 -10.41 -12.29
C ALA A 149 -2.34 -10.65 -13.79
N LYS A 150 -3.38 -11.02 -14.56
CA LYS A 150 -3.23 -11.32 -16.00
C LYS A 150 -2.53 -10.20 -16.76
N GLY A 151 -2.87 -8.94 -16.46
CA GLY A 151 -2.22 -7.77 -17.06
C GLY A 151 -0.73 -7.67 -16.75
N LEU A 152 -0.32 -8.02 -15.52
CA LEU A 152 1.07 -8.00 -15.08
C LEU A 152 1.93 -9.05 -15.79
N VAL A 153 1.41 -10.28 -15.86
CA VAL A 153 2.14 -11.42 -16.44
C VAL A 153 2.06 -11.48 -17.98
N LYS A 154 1.21 -10.65 -18.61
CA LYS A 154 1.10 -10.57 -20.08
C LYS A 154 2.43 -10.24 -20.76
N GLN A 155 3.31 -9.52 -20.09
CA GLN A 155 4.64 -9.19 -20.60
C GLN A 155 5.63 -10.37 -20.59
N ILE A 156 5.31 -11.50 -19.93
CA ILE A 156 6.15 -12.70 -19.93
C ILE A 156 6.02 -13.39 -21.27
N ALA A 157 7.07 -13.33 -22.10
CA ALA A 157 7.16 -14.12 -23.34
C ALA A 157 7.45 -15.58 -23.00
N ASP A 158 8.39 -15.84 -22.06
CA ASP A 158 8.77 -17.17 -21.61
C ASP A 158 9.14 -17.17 -20.12
N VAL A 159 8.90 -18.28 -19.44
CA VAL A 159 9.36 -18.55 -18.07
C VAL A 159 9.77 -20.01 -17.97
N LYS A 160 10.98 -20.26 -17.49
CA LYS A 160 11.52 -21.62 -17.41
C LYS A 160 12.43 -21.81 -16.20
N ALA A 161 12.50 -23.06 -15.74
CA ALA A 161 13.47 -23.52 -14.77
C ALA A 161 14.85 -23.74 -15.43
N ASP A 162 15.91 -23.36 -14.72
CA ASP A 162 17.31 -23.59 -15.11
C ASP A 162 18.11 -23.94 -13.83
N GLY A 163 18.10 -25.21 -13.45
CA GLY A 163 18.64 -25.67 -12.18
C GLY A 163 17.94 -25.00 -10.99
N ASP A 164 18.71 -24.33 -10.14
CA ASP A 164 18.19 -23.55 -9.00
C ASP A 164 17.67 -22.15 -9.40
N ASN A 165 17.68 -21.81 -10.67
CA ASN A 165 17.26 -20.51 -11.18
C ASN A 165 15.91 -20.58 -11.88
N VAL A 166 15.18 -19.47 -11.84
CA VAL A 166 14.04 -19.22 -12.72
C VAL A 166 14.39 -18.10 -13.67
N VAL A 167 14.23 -18.35 -14.96
CA VAL A 167 14.54 -17.39 -16.02
C VAL A 167 13.25 -16.87 -16.64
N PHE A 168 13.02 -15.57 -16.53
CA PHE A 168 11.93 -14.88 -17.20
C PHE A 168 12.46 -14.16 -18.43
N THR A 169 11.81 -14.33 -19.56
CA THR A 169 12.03 -13.53 -20.76
C THR A 169 10.80 -12.66 -21.00
N LEU A 170 10.95 -11.34 -20.95
CA LEU A 170 9.87 -10.39 -21.17
C LEU A 170 9.76 -10.01 -22.65
N SER A 171 8.60 -9.60 -23.11
CA SER A 171 8.36 -9.09 -24.47
C SER A 171 9.06 -7.76 -24.74
N GLY A 172 9.28 -6.94 -23.70
CA GLY A 172 10.01 -5.69 -23.70
C GLY A 172 10.82 -5.51 -22.43
N GLY A 173 11.77 -4.56 -22.39
CA GLY A 173 12.51 -4.25 -21.17
C GLY A 173 11.60 -3.71 -20.08
N ASN A 174 11.73 -4.24 -18.86
CA ASN A 174 11.04 -3.75 -17.67
C ASN A 174 11.93 -3.91 -16.42
N ALA A 175 12.52 -2.80 -15.97
CA ALA A 175 13.38 -2.75 -14.80
C ALA A 175 12.59 -2.91 -13.48
N ASP A 176 11.25 -2.78 -13.50
CA ASP A 176 10.37 -3.04 -12.35
C ASP A 176 9.99 -4.52 -12.19
N TRP A 177 10.46 -5.41 -13.07
CA TRP A 177 10.10 -6.82 -12.98
C TRP A 177 10.34 -7.42 -11.59
N PRO A 178 11.45 -7.14 -10.89
CA PRO A 178 11.66 -7.60 -9.52
C PRO A 178 10.63 -7.07 -8.50
N PHE A 179 10.05 -5.89 -8.72
CA PHE A 179 8.94 -5.37 -7.92
C PHE A 179 7.62 -6.06 -8.27
N ILE A 180 7.38 -6.30 -9.56
CA ILE A 180 6.14 -6.94 -10.04
C ILE A 180 5.99 -8.34 -9.47
N VAL A 181 7.07 -9.12 -9.38
CA VAL A 181 7.01 -10.48 -8.81
C VAL A 181 6.76 -10.52 -7.30
N SER A 182 6.68 -9.36 -6.62
CA SER A 182 6.23 -9.22 -5.23
C SER A 182 4.73 -8.96 -5.11
N ASP A 183 3.98 -8.91 -6.22
CA ASP A 183 2.54 -8.69 -6.20
C ASP A 183 1.80 -9.82 -5.49
N TYR A 184 0.78 -9.48 -4.72
CA TYR A 184 0.05 -10.42 -3.86
C TYR A 184 -0.70 -11.54 -4.60
N HIS A 185 -0.89 -11.44 -5.91
CA HIS A 185 -1.38 -12.56 -6.71
C HIS A 185 -0.25 -13.55 -7.06
N LEU A 186 1.00 -13.08 -7.20
CA LEU A 186 2.12 -13.86 -7.72
C LEU A 186 2.85 -14.64 -6.61
N MET A 187 2.08 -15.12 -5.63
CA MET A 187 2.56 -15.98 -4.56
C MET A 187 2.85 -17.40 -5.07
N ILE A 188 3.90 -18.03 -4.54
CA ILE A 188 4.33 -19.34 -5.00
C ILE A 188 3.54 -20.44 -4.28
N CYS A 189 2.94 -21.31 -5.08
CA CYS A 189 2.25 -22.54 -4.69
C CYS A 189 3.09 -23.77 -5.02
N PRO A 190 2.92 -24.91 -4.33
CA PRO A 190 3.55 -26.15 -4.76
C PRO A 190 3.06 -26.56 -6.16
N GLY A 191 3.98 -26.98 -7.02
CA GLY A 191 3.68 -27.51 -8.33
C GLY A 191 3.28 -28.98 -8.25
N LYS A 192 2.21 -29.33 -8.96
CA LYS A 192 1.78 -30.70 -9.16
C LYS A 192 1.35 -30.91 -10.62
N ASP A 193 1.97 -31.86 -11.29
CA ASP A 193 1.69 -32.18 -12.70
C ASP A 193 1.77 -30.92 -13.62
N GLY A 194 2.74 -30.01 -13.34
CA GLY A 194 2.95 -28.77 -14.10
C GLY A 194 1.94 -27.64 -13.80
N LYS A 195 1.10 -27.78 -12.79
CA LYS A 195 0.09 -26.80 -12.36
C LYS A 195 0.32 -26.37 -10.92
N ALA A 196 -0.05 -25.15 -10.58
CA ALA A 196 -0.08 -24.68 -9.20
C ALA A 196 -1.17 -25.40 -8.39
N ALA A 197 -0.80 -26.04 -7.28
CA ALA A 197 -1.72 -26.69 -6.34
C ALA A 197 -2.01 -25.72 -5.19
N TRP A 198 -3.08 -24.99 -5.28
CA TRP A 198 -3.46 -23.94 -4.33
C TRP A 198 -4.61 -24.32 -3.40
N GLU A 199 -5.35 -25.38 -3.70
CA GLU A 199 -6.67 -25.73 -3.15
C GLU A 199 -6.62 -26.03 -1.64
N ASP A 200 -5.55 -26.64 -1.16
CA ASP A 200 -5.34 -26.99 0.26
C ASP A 200 -4.72 -25.86 1.08
N GLY A 201 -4.44 -24.71 0.45
CA GLY A 201 -3.80 -23.57 1.08
C GLY A 201 -2.31 -23.77 1.38
N ALA A 202 -1.68 -24.82 0.87
CA ALA A 202 -0.25 -25.05 1.06
C ALA A 202 0.58 -23.91 0.45
N GLY A 203 1.62 -23.52 1.17
CA GLY A 203 2.57 -22.49 0.79
C GLY A 203 3.85 -22.61 1.61
N THR A 204 4.73 -21.65 1.46
CA THR A 204 6.02 -21.55 2.18
C THR A 204 5.97 -20.58 3.34
N GLY A 205 4.79 -20.03 3.66
CA GLY A 205 4.57 -18.95 4.63
C GLY A 205 4.78 -19.36 6.08
N GLY A 206 4.73 -18.35 6.96
CA GLY A 206 4.94 -18.52 8.40
C GLY A 206 3.85 -19.28 9.12
N TYR A 207 2.71 -19.49 8.46
CA TYR A 207 1.54 -20.18 9.04
C TYR A 207 0.94 -21.15 8.03
N SER A 208 0.49 -22.31 8.53
CA SER A 208 -0.26 -23.31 7.78
C SER A 208 -1.76 -23.21 8.08
N LEU A 209 -2.58 -23.61 7.13
CA LEU A 209 -4.04 -23.57 7.24
C LEU A 209 -4.54 -24.66 8.21
N GLU A 210 -5.35 -24.27 9.21
CA GLU A 210 -6.15 -25.19 10.03
C GLU A 210 -7.60 -25.24 9.58
N LYS A 211 -8.19 -24.08 9.28
CA LYS A 211 -9.61 -23.98 8.89
C LYS A 211 -9.82 -22.75 8.01
N PHE A 212 -10.63 -22.90 6.97
CA PHE A 212 -11.09 -21.82 6.12
C PHE A 212 -12.60 -21.88 5.97
N GLU A 213 -13.29 -20.81 6.41
CA GLU A 213 -14.73 -20.61 6.27
C GLU A 213 -14.96 -19.31 5.51
N PRO A 214 -15.17 -19.36 4.18
CA PRO A 214 -15.37 -18.16 3.36
C PRO A 214 -16.45 -17.23 3.91
N GLY A 215 -16.14 -15.94 4.01
CA GLY A 215 -17.03 -14.93 4.56
C GLY A 215 -17.22 -14.98 6.07
N VAL A 216 -16.47 -15.81 6.80
CA VAL A 216 -16.56 -15.96 8.27
C VAL A 216 -15.18 -15.80 8.91
N SER A 217 -14.29 -16.79 8.69
CA SER A 217 -12.98 -16.81 9.36
C SER A 217 -11.95 -17.70 8.67
N THR A 218 -10.67 -17.43 8.96
CA THR A 218 -9.55 -18.29 8.60
C THR A 218 -8.67 -18.51 9.82
N LYS A 219 -8.52 -19.76 10.25
CA LYS A 219 -7.68 -20.14 11.36
C LYS A 219 -6.38 -20.76 10.87
N LEU A 220 -5.27 -20.25 11.39
CA LEU A 220 -3.92 -20.62 10.99
C LEU A 220 -3.10 -21.04 12.21
N LYS A 221 -2.12 -21.91 11.98
CA LYS A 221 -1.15 -22.36 12.98
C LYS A 221 0.26 -22.09 12.49
N ARG A 222 1.15 -21.70 13.41
CA ARG A 222 2.55 -21.43 13.08
C ARG A 222 3.20 -22.63 12.38
N ASN A 223 3.89 -22.34 11.28
CA ASN A 223 4.74 -23.31 10.59
C ASN A 223 6.04 -23.53 11.42
N PRO A 224 6.28 -24.73 11.98
CA PRO A 224 7.49 -24.98 12.75
C PRO A 224 8.77 -24.96 11.92
N ASN A 225 8.66 -25.21 10.60
CA ASN A 225 9.77 -25.25 9.64
C ASN A 225 9.89 -23.96 8.81
N TYR A 226 9.33 -22.82 9.32
CA TYR A 226 9.42 -21.58 8.57
C TYR A 226 10.86 -21.14 8.37
N TRP A 227 11.24 -20.89 7.14
CA TRP A 227 12.61 -20.60 6.73
C TRP A 227 13.16 -19.24 7.20
N LYS A 228 12.29 -18.29 7.60
CA LYS A 228 12.69 -17.03 8.23
C LYS A 228 12.80 -17.21 9.75
N GLU A 229 13.99 -17.05 10.33
CA GLU A 229 14.24 -17.29 11.75
C GLU A 229 13.51 -16.33 12.70
N ASN A 230 13.49 -15.04 12.37
CA ASN A 230 12.94 -13.97 13.21
C ASN A 230 11.61 -13.45 12.64
N ALA A 231 10.68 -14.36 12.47
CA ALA A 231 9.37 -14.08 11.89
C ALA A 231 8.34 -15.11 12.39
N ALA A 232 7.05 -14.86 12.12
CA ALA A 232 5.94 -15.73 12.49
C ALA A 232 5.94 -16.06 14.00
N PHE A 233 5.69 -15.05 14.81
CA PHE A 233 5.86 -15.15 16.26
C PHE A 233 4.66 -15.77 16.99
N PHE A 234 3.41 -15.61 16.48
CA PHE A 234 2.22 -16.16 17.13
C PHE A 234 2.14 -17.69 17.00
N ASP A 235 1.52 -18.35 17.97
CA ASP A 235 1.24 -19.78 17.87
C ASP A 235 0.10 -20.05 16.90
N THR A 236 -0.97 -19.22 16.97
CA THR A 236 -2.11 -19.25 16.07
C THR A 236 -2.50 -17.85 15.61
N ILE A 237 -3.17 -17.78 14.46
CA ILE A 237 -3.83 -16.57 13.97
C ILE A 237 -5.28 -16.91 13.62
N ASP A 238 -6.21 -16.15 14.19
CA ASP A 238 -7.62 -16.15 13.82
C ASP A 238 -7.94 -14.85 13.06
N ASN A 239 -8.11 -14.94 11.75
CA ASN A 239 -8.61 -13.88 10.91
C ASN A 239 -10.13 -13.94 10.88
N LEU A 240 -10.81 -12.93 11.38
CA LEU A 240 -12.26 -12.83 11.38
C LEU A 240 -12.71 -11.83 10.32
N PHE A 241 -13.65 -12.20 9.48
CA PHE A 241 -14.33 -11.24 8.62
C PHE A 241 -15.42 -10.53 9.44
N VAL A 242 -15.27 -9.22 9.65
CA VAL A 242 -16.23 -8.40 10.41
C VAL A 242 -16.50 -7.11 9.61
N ALA A 243 -17.63 -7.06 8.92
CA ALA A 243 -18.01 -5.92 8.09
C ALA A 243 -18.32 -4.66 8.91
N ASP A 244 -19.01 -4.82 10.06
CA ASP A 244 -19.44 -3.69 10.90
C ASP A 244 -18.29 -3.02 11.66
N ALA A 245 -18.06 -1.73 11.40
CA ALA A 245 -16.98 -0.95 11.98
C ALA A 245 -17.13 -0.78 13.51
N ASN A 246 -18.36 -0.70 14.02
CA ASN A 246 -18.60 -0.56 15.45
C ASN A 246 -18.29 -1.87 16.19
N ALA A 247 -18.62 -3.02 15.59
CA ALA A 247 -18.27 -4.33 16.14
C ALA A 247 -16.75 -4.50 16.21
N ARG A 248 -15.99 -4.12 15.15
CA ARG A 248 -14.52 -4.14 15.16
C ARG A 248 -13.96 -3.22 16.25
N THR A 249 -14.44 -1.97 16.31
CA THR A 249 -14.01 -0.98 17.31
C THR A 249 -14.28 -1.47 18.74
N THR A 250 -15.46 -2.02 19.00
CA THR A 250 -15.82 -2.59 20.30
C THR A 250 -14.92 -3.77 20.65
N GLY A 251 -14.66 -4.67 19.70
CA GLY A 251 -13.81 -5.84 19.89
C GLY A 251 -12.38 -5.48 20.31
N VAL A 252 -11.77 -4.48 19.69
CA VAL A 252 -10.41 -4.03 20.07
C VAL A 252 -10.42 -3.36 21.44
N ARG A 253 -11.42 -2.55 21.75
CA ARG A 253 -11.54 -1.87 23.07
C ARG A 253 -11.78 -2.84 24.21
N THR A 254 -12.58 -3.88 24.01
CA THR A 254 -12.85 -4.91 25.03
C THR A 254 -11.74 -5.96 25.14
N GLY A 255 -10.83 -5.99 24.16
CA GLY A 255 -9.74 -6.94 24.10
C GLY A 255 -10.11 -8.33 23.58
N SER A 256 -11.30 -8.49 22.98
CA SER A 256 -11.70 -9.69 22.24
C SER A 256 -11.03 -9.77 20.86
N LEU A 257 -10.57 -8.64 20.34
CA LEU A 257 -9.74 -8.51 19.16
C LEU A 257 -8.39 -7.87 19.52
N HIS A 258 -7.33 -8.31 18.87
CA HIS A 258 -6.00 -7.73 19.04
C HIS A 258 -5.69 -6.65 18.01
N SER A 259 -6.33 -6.69 16.85
CA SER A 259 -6.15 -5.70 15.77
C SER A 259 -7.39 -5.62 14.89
N MET A 260 -7.56 -4.46 14.26
CA MET A 260 -8.54 -4.27 13.21
C MET A 260 -7.98 -3.41 12.08
N SER A 261 -8.40 -3.70 10.86
CA SER A 261 -8.17 -2.85 9.69
C SER A 261 -9.34 -1.89 9.45
N ASN A 262 -9.12 -0.90 8.61
CA ASN A 262 -10.13 0.03 8.11
C ASN A 262 -10.97 0.69 9.22
N LEU A 263 -10.28 1.47 10.05
CA LEU A 263 -10.89 2.23 11.16
C LEU A 263 -11.71 3.39 10.60
N ASP A 264 -12.95 3.55 11.10
CA ASP A 264 -13.73 4.76 10.86
C ASP A 264 -13.02 5.97 11.48
N LEU A 265 -12.61 6.92 10.65
CA LEU A 265 -11.82 8.09 11.04
C LEU A 265 -12.53 8.96 12.10
N LYS A 266 -13.86 8.95 12.13
CA LYS A 266 -14.67 9.66 13.16
C LYS A 266 -14.47 9.08 14.57
N THR A 267 -14.01 7.82 14.66
CA THR A 267 -13.78 7.14 15.94
C THR A 267 -12.34 7.25 16.44
N VAL A 268 -11.41 7.79 15.65
CA VAL A 268 -9.98 7.93 16.01
C VAL A 268 -9.80 8.60 17.35
N ALA A 269 -10.40 9.79 17.55
CA ALA A 269 -10.26 10.55 18.80
C ALA A 269 -10.80 9.80 20.05
N LEU A 270 -11.76 8.90 19.88
CA LEU A 270 -12.26 8.03 20.94
C LEU A 270 -11.22 6.94 21.28
N LEU A 271 -10.67 6.30 20.27
CA LEU A 271 -9.71 5.21 20.45
C LEU A 271 -8.34 5.68 20.97
N GLU A 272 -7.89 6.87 20.59
CA GLU A 272 -6.66 7.47 21.11
C GLU A 272 -6.72 7.72 22.64
N ARG A 273 -7.92 7.88 23.20
CA ARG A 273 -8.13 8.03 24.65
C ARG A 273 -8.20 6.69 25.38
N ASP A 274 -8.33 5.58 24.66
CA ASP A 274 -8.39 4.25 25.28
C ASP A 274 -6.98 3.81 25.73
N PRO A 275 -6.77 3.54 27.01
CA PRO A 275 -5.44 3.18 27.52
C PRO A 275 -4.90 1.85 26.98
N ASN A 276 -5.75 1.00 26.40
CA ASN A 276 -5.42 -0.34 25.93
C ASN A 276 -5.21 -0.42 24.41
N VAL A 277 -5.48 0.67 23.69
CA VAL A 277 -5.44 0.70 22.22
C VAL A 277 -4.36 1.67 21.74
N VAL A 278 -3.75 1.36 20.62
CA VAL A 278 -2.90 2.25 19.83
C VAL A 278 -3.56 2.45 18.48
N VAL A 279 -3.83 3.70 18.11
CA VAL A 279 -4.22 4.07 16.75
C VAL A 279 -2.95 4.30 15.93
N LYS A 280 -2.84 3.64 14.79
CA LYS A 280 -1.66 3.72 13.91
C LYS A 280 -2.08 4.09 12.50
N PRO A 281 -2.02 5.37 12.11
CA PRO A 281 -2.15 5.78 10.72
C PRO A 281 -0.84 5.50 9.99
N VAL A 282 -0.94 4.99 8.76
CA VAL A 282 0.21 4.72 7.88
C VAL A 282 -0.13 5.25 6.49
N THR A 283 0.45 6.37 6.09
CA THR A 283 0.20 6.97 4.79
C THR A 283 1.02 6.25 3.72
N GLY A 284 0.30 5.69 2.77
CA GLY A 284 0.86 5.01 1.59
C GLY A 284 0.55 5.76 0.30
N ASN A 285 0.27 5.01 -0.76
CA ASN A 285 0.01 5.57 -2.09
C ASN A 285 -1.49 5.79 -2.39
N LYS A 286 -2.39 5.46 -1.45
CA LYS A 286 -3.82 5.70 -1.62
C LYS A 286 -4.10 7.21 -1.63
N HIS A 287 -4.73 7.71 -2.70
CA HIS A 287 -4.98 9.14 -2.87
C HIS A 287 -6.32 9.45 -3.51
N ALA A 288 -6.88 10.60 -3.15
CA ALA A 288 -8.05 11.16 -3.81
C ALA A 288 -7.63 11.92 -5.07
N VAL A 289 -8.47 11.89 -6.09
CA VAL A 289 -8.26 12.58 -7.37
C VAL A 289 -9.48 13.38 -7.77
N LEU A 290 -9.24 14.51 -8.44
CA LEU A 290 -10.25 15.31 -9.10
C LEU A 290 -9.78 15.56 -10.54
N PRO A 291 -9.97 14.58 -11.45
CA PRO A 291 -9.53 14.67 -12.84
C PRO A 291 -10.39 15.66 -13.63
N MET A 292 -9.73 16.43 -14.49
CA MET A 292 -10.28 17.37 -15.47
C MET A 292 -9.96 16.86 -16.88
N HIS A 293 -10.94 16.72 -17.74
CA HIS A 293 -10.73 16.28 -19.13
C HIS A 293 -9.95 17.33 -19.93
N CYS A 294 -8.69 17.07 -20.24
CA CYS A 294 -7.81 17.97 -20.97
C CYS A 294 -8.21 18.18 -22.44
N ASP A 295 -9.10 17.33 -22.98
CA ASP A 295 -9.67 17.43 -24.33
C ASP A 295 -11.00 18.20 -24.36
N ALA A 296 -11.51 18.69 -23.22
CA ALA A 296 -12.78 19.38 -23.09
C ALA A 296 -12.60 20.79 -22.50
N ALA A 297 -13.33 21.78 -23.07
CA ALA A 297 -13.40 23.11 -22.48
C ALA A 297 -14.16 23.07 -21.13
N PRO A 298 -13.77 23.89 -20.13
CA PRO A 298 -12.66 24.86 -20.19
C PRO A 298 -11.31 24.25 -19.82
N PHE A 299 -11.24 22.95 -19.49
CA PHE A 299 -10.06 22.26 -18.93
C PHE A 299 -8.98 21.97 -19.99
N SER A 300 -9.27 22.15 -21.29
CA SER A 300 -8.25 22.07 -22.34
C SER A 300 -7.17 23.16 -22.23
N ASP A 301 -7.48 24.28 -21.58
CA ASP A 301 -6.47 25.31 -21.25
C ASP A 301 -5.76 24.95 -19.94
N VAL A 302 -4.43 24.80 -20.00
CA VAL A 302 -3.59 24.51 -18.85
C VAL A 302 -3.69 25.60 -17.75
N ASN A 303 -3.94 26.86 -18.16
CA ASN A 303 -4.08 27.94 -17.20
C ASN A 303 -5.35 27.78 -16.35
N VAL A 304 -6.44 27.26 -16.93
CA VAL A 304 -7.65 26.92 -16.16
C VAL A 304 -7.36 25.80 -15.15
N ARG A 305 -6.66 24.76 -15.58
CA ARG A 305 -6.27 23.66 -14.68
C ARG A 305 -5.38 24.15 -13.54
N LEU A 306 -4.40 25.00 -13.83
CA LEU A 306 -3.52 25.59 -12.81
C LEU A 306 -4.29 26.53 -11.87
N ALA A 307 -5.24 27.32 -12.38
CA ALA A 307 -6.10 28.15 -11.53
C ALA A 307 -6.85 27.28 -10.49
N LEU A 308 -7.45 26.17 -10.92
CA LEU A 308 -8.13 25.24 -10.01
C LEU A 308 -7.17 24.57 -9.03
N LYS A 309 -5.95 24.20 -9.46
CA LYS A 309 -4.91 23.62 -8.60
C LYS A 309 -4.43 24.61 -7.52
N TYR A 310 -4.43 25.92 -7.76
CA TYR A 310 -4.11 26.94 -6.77
C TYR A 310 -5.31 27.35 -5.89
N ALA A 311 -6.54 27.14 -6.37
CA ALA A 311 -7.77 27.50 -5.66
C ALA A 311 -8.22 26.47 -4.60
N ILE A 312 -7.58 25.32 -4.52
CA ILE A 312 -7.92 24.26 -3.55
C ILE A 312 -7.06 24.37 -2.28
N ASN A 313 -7.73 24.41 -1.11
CA ASN A 313 -7.04 24.43 0.19
C ASN A 313 -6.82 22.99 0.70
N ARG A 314 -5.67 22.40 0.37
CA ARG A 314 -5.32 21.02 0.69
C ARG A 314 -5.17 20.76 2.20
N GLU A 315 -4.74 21.76 2.96
CA GLU A 315 -4.60 21.64 4.42
C GLU A 315 -5.97 21.39 5.08
N GLU A 316 -7.00 22.12 4.62
CA GLU A 316 -8.36 21.91 5.11
C GLU A 316 -8.93 20.53 4.70
N PHE A 317 -8.53 19.99 3.55
CA PHE A 317 -8.89 18.63 3.15
C PHE A 317 -8.32 17.59 4.12
N VAL A 318 -7.03 17.63 4.40
CA VAL A 318 -6.41 16.69 5.37
C VAL A 318 -7.03 16.86 6.75
N LYS A 319 -7.28 18.10 7.19
CA LYS A 319 -7.83 18.38 8.51
C LYS A 319 -9.29 17.94 8.67
N LYS A 320 -10.15 18.26 7.69
CA LYS A 320 -11.62 18.11 7.84
C LYS A 320 -12.15 16.81 7.23
N ILE A 321 -11.57 16.33 6.12
CA ILE A 321 -12.00 15.11 5.45
C ILE A 321 -11.28 13.90 6.04
N LEU A 322 -9.96 14.00 6.24
CA LEU A 322 -9.15 12.92 6.78
C LEU A 322 -8.97 12.98 8.31
N PHE A 323 -9.55 13.95 9.00
CA PHE A 323 -9.38 14.13 10.46
C PHE A 323 -7.90 14.14 10.88
N GLY A 324 -7.01 14.63 10.02
CA GLY A 324 -5.56 14.62 10.20
C GLY A 324 -4.87 13.29 9.85
N GLN A 325 -5.59 12.30 9.37
CA GLN A 325 -5.07 10.96 9.05
C GLN A 325 -4.64 10.87 7.57
N GLY A 326 -3.54 11.53 7.22
CA GLY A 326 -3.02 11.54 5.85
C GLY A 326 -1.98 12.63 5.63
N GLU A 327 -1.60 12.81 4.36
CA GLU A 327 -0.63 13.82 3.93
C GLU A 327 -1.21 14.70 2.81
N LEU A 328 -0.63 15.89 2.64
CA LEU A 328 -0.98 16.78 1.54
C LEU A 328 -0.59 16.14 0.20
N GLY A 329 -1.50 16.20 -0.77
CA GLY A 329 -1.19 15.94 -2.16
C GLY A 329 -0.51 17.14 -2.83
N ASN A 330 0.13 16.90 -3.96
CA ASN A 330 0.79 17.95 -4.75
C ASN A 330 0.62 17.70 -6.26
N ASP A 331 -0.57 17.26 -6.67
CA ASP A 331 -0.96 17.02 -8.07
C ASP A 331 -0.04 16.04 -8.82
N SER A 332 0.62 15.15 -8.08
CA SER A 332 1.38 14.01 -8.58
C SER A 332 0.88 12.73 -7.89
N PRO A 333 0.64 11.64 -8.62
CA PRO A 333 0.11 10.39 -8.05
C PRO A 333 1.16 9.57 -7.30
N ILE A 334 2.43 9.98 -7.35
CA ILE A 334 3.54 9.26 -6.73
C ILE A 334 3.58 9.62 -5.25
N GLY A 335 3.20 8.63 -4.44
CA GLY A 335 2.93 8.78 -3.03
C GLY A 335 4.09 8.40 -2.10
N PRO A 336 3.85 8.44 -0.78
CA PRO A 336 4.89 8.17 0.23
C PRO A 336 5.51 6.78 0.18
N ALA A 337 4.84 5.78 -0.39
CA ALA A 337 5.36 4.42 -0.51
C ALA A 337 6.17 4.19 -1.80
N ASN A 338 6.19 5.14 -2.73
CA ASN A 338 6.97 5.03 -3.96
C ASN A 338 8.42 5.48 -3.74
N ILE A 339 9.37 4.71 -4.29
CA ILE A 339 10.81 4.90 -4.04
C ILE A 339 11.41 6.11 -4.75
N TYR A 340 10.81 6.53 -5.88
CA TYR A 340 11.28 7.67 -6.68
C TYR A 340 10.39 8.92 -6.51
N ARG A 341 9.66 9.00 -5.38
CA ARG A 341 8.90 10.21 -5.04
C ARG A 341 9.83 11.43 -5.05
N ALA A 342 9.41 12.49 -5.73
CA ALA A 342 10.12 13.76 -5.73
C ALA A 342 10.19 14.34 -4.31
N THR A 343 11.35 14.88 -3.94
CA THR A 343 11.53 15.58 -2.66
C THR A 343 10.84 16.95 -2.67
N ALA A 344 10.64 17.55 -1.51
CA ALA A 344 10.09 18.91 -1.41
C ALA A 344 10.98 19.98 -2.07
N GLU A 345 12.29 19.73 -2.19
CA GLU A 345 13.22 20.62 -2.90
C GLU A 345 13.06 20.48 -4.42
N GLU A 346 12.82 19.27 -4.92
CA GLU A 346 12.64 18.99 -6.35
C GLU A 346 11.27 19.42 -6.87
N MET A 347 10.23 19.29 -6.04
CA MET A 347 8.85 19.67 -6.35
C MET A 347 8.20 20.32 -5.12
N PRO A 348 8.40 21.64 -4.92
CA PRO A 348 7.83 22.36 -3.78
C PRO A 348 6.30 22.19 -3.68
N GLN A 349 5.80 22.10 -2.45
CA GLN A 349 4.37 22.00 -2.19
C GLN A 349 3.60 23.18 -2.75
N ARG A 350 2.61 22.94 -3.60
CA ARG A 350 1.69 23.97 -4.08
C ARG A 350 0.79 24.43 -2.94
N ALA A 351 0.99 25.64 -2.47
CA ALA A 351 0.15 26.26 -1.46
C ALA A 351 -1.20 26.71 -2.06
N TYR A 352 -2.20 26.83 -1.20
CA TYR A 352 -3.44 27.52 -1.53
C TYR A 352 -3.13 29.01 -1.79
N ASP A 353 -3.41 29.49 -3.01
CA ASP A 353 -3.11 30.88 -3.42
C ASP A 353 -4.19 31.39 -4.40
N PRO A 354 -5.27 32.02 -3.87
CA PRO A 354 -6.34 32.55 -4.69
C PRO A 354 -5.89 33.65 -5.66
N GLU A 355 -4.85 34.43 -5.33
CA GLU A 355 -4.34 35.49 -6.20
C GLU A 355 -3.57 34.90 -7.39
N MET A 356 -2.80 33.84 -7.15
CA MET A 356 -2.18 33.09 -8.23
C MET A 356 -3.24 32.43 -9.13
N ALA A 357 -4.31 31.88 -8.54
CA ALA A 357 -5.43 31.33 -9.29
C ALA A 357 -6.08 32.38 -10.21
N LYS A 358 -6.36 33.60 -9.72
CA LYS A 358 -6.85 34.74 -10.52
C LYS A 358 -5.88 35.09 -11.66
N SER A 359 -4.58 35.08 -11.38
CA SER A 359 -3.56 35.35 -12.40
C SER A 359 -3.62 34.34 -13.54
N TYR A 360 -3.80 33.07 -13.23
CA TYR A 360 -3.94 32.02 -14.24
C TYR A 360 -5.28 32.13 -15.00
N LEU A 361 -6.40 32.44 -14.35
CA LEU A 361 -7.66 32.72 -15.04
C LEU A 361 -7.50 33.88 -16.04
N LYS A 362 -6.85 34.95 -15.64
CA LYS A 362 -6.57 36.08 -16.54
C LYS A 362 -5.73 35.68 -17.75
N LYS A 363 -4.73 34.79 -17.57
CA LYS A 363 -3.95 34.24 -18.70
C LYS A 363 -4.82 33.40 -19.65
N ALA A 364 -5.85 32.74 -19.13
CA ALA A 364 -6.84 32.00 -19.92
C ALA A 364 -7.90 32.93 -20.58
N GLY A 365 -7.79 34.25 -20.38
CA GLY A 365 -8.78 35.22 -20.88
C GLY A 365 -10.12 35.21 -20.12
N MET A 366 -10.11 34.72 -18.88
CA MET A 366 -11.29 34.60 -18.00
C MET A 366 -11.12 35.47 -16.76
N GLU A 367 -12.17 36.17 -16.34
CA GLU A 367 -12.21 36.85 -15.04
C GLU A 367 -12.94 36.02 -13.98
N ASN A 368 -13.92 35.24 -14.41
CA ASN A 368 -14.71 34.33 -13.59
C ASN A 368 -14.81 32.98 -14.29
N LEU A 369 -14.84 31.92 -13.51
CA LEU A 369 -14.98 30.55 -13.99
C LEU A 369 -16.14 29.87 -13.26
N THR A 370 -17.01 29.20 -14.02
CA THR A 370 -18.04 28.32 -13.45
C THR A 370 -17.86 26.93 -14.01
N VAL A 371 -17.77 25.91 -13.13
CA VAL A 371 -17.63 24.50 -13.49
C VAL A 371 -18.48 23.62 -12.59
N ASP A 372 -18.87 22.47 -13.12
CA ASP A 372 -19.57 21.43 -12.37
C ASP A 372 -18.57 20.38 -11.92
N LEU A 373 -18.61 19.98 -10.64
CA LEU A 373 -17.82 18.89 -10.05
C LEU A 373 -18.76 17.77 -9.62
N SER A 374 -18.76 16.66 -10.34
CA SER A 374 -19.54 15.47 -10.02
C SER A 374 -18.85 14.62 -8.95
N VAL A 375 -19.54 14.36 -7.83
CA VAL A 375 -19.04 13.58 -6.69
C VAL A 375 -20.10 12.65 -6.12
N ALA A 376 -19.66 11.54 -5.52
CA ALA A 376 -20.47 10.62 -4.73
C ALA A 376 -19.61 10.04 -3.60
N ASP A 377 -20.22 9.54 -2.52
CA ASP A 377 -19.44 8.96 -1.41
C ASP A 377 -18.70 7.66 -1.81
N THR A 378 -19.16 6.97 -2.86
CA THR A 378 -18.45 5.83 -3.46
C THR A 378 -17.13 6.23 -4.15
N ALA A 379 -16.95 7.50 -4.55
CA ALA A 379 -15.70 7.99 -5.14
C ALA A 379 -14.54 7.95 -4.12
N PHE A 380 -14.79 8.39 -2.91
CA PHE A 380 -14.00 8.18 -1.70
C PHE A 380 -14.80 8.69 -0.50
N GLU A 381 -14.52 8.17 0.69
CA GLU A 381 -15.22 8.57 1.91
C GLU A 381 -15.12 10.08 2.14
N GLY A 382 -16.28 10.77 2.22
CA GLY A 382 -16.36 12.22 2.38
C GLY A 382 -16.15 13.03 1.09
N ALA A 383 -16.28 12.42 -0.10
CA ALA A 383 -16.08 13.10 -1.38
C ALA A 383 -17.05 14.27 -1.59
N ILE A 384 -18.30 14.15 -1.13
CA ILE A 384 -19.29 15.23 -1.23
C ILE A 384 -18.85 16.42 -0.39
N ASP A 385 -18.44 16.18 0.87
CA ASP A 385 -17.93 17.22 1.77
C ASP A 385 -16.64 17.86 1.23
N ALA A 386 -15.76 17.04 0.62
CA ALA A 386 -14.56 17.50 -0.06
C ALA A 386 -14.89 18.44 -1.25
N GLY A 387 -15.89 18.10 -2.05
CA GLY A 387 -16.39 18.95 -3.13
C GLY A 387 -16.91 20.30 -2.63
N GLN A 388 -17.71 20.30 -1.53
CA GLN A 388 -18.18 21.53 -0.91
C GLN A 388 -17.05 22.39 -0.34
N LEU A 389 -16.06 21.76 0.29
CA LEU A 389 -14.87 22.43 0.82
C LEU A 389 -14.04 23.07 -0.29
N PHE A 390 -13.91 22.40 -1.44
CA PHE A 390 -13.26 22.96 -2.61
C PHE A 390 -14.05 24.15 -3.18
N ALA A 391 -15.37 24.00 -3.37
CA ALA A 391 -16.23 25.08 -3.86
C ALA A 391 -16.09 26.33 -2.96
N GLU A 392 -16.03 26.18 -1.64
CA GLU A 392 -15.86 27.29 -0.72
C GLU A 392 -14.49 27.97 -0.87
N SER A 393 -13.39 27.20 -0.92
CA SER A 393 -12.05 27.75 -1.08
C SER A 393 -11.86 28.45 -2.43
N ALA A 394 -12.49 27.97 -3.49
CA ALA A 394 -12.36 28.48 -4.85
C ALA A 394 -13.04 29.86 -5.06
N LYS A 395 -14.03 30.23 -4.21
CA LYS A 395 -14.72 31.52 -4.28
C LYS A 395 -13.78 32.72 -4.21
N ALA A 396 -12.75 32.62 -3.37
CA ALA A 396 -11.77 33.69 -3.21
C ALA A 396 -11.00 33.98 -4.51
N ALA A 397 -10.93 33.02 -5.43
CA ALA A 397 -10.33 33.15 -6.76
C ALA A 397 -11.31 33.57 -7.86
N GLY A 398 -12.59 33.85 -7.54
CA GLY A 398 -13.62 34.11 -8.54
C GLY A 398 -14.11 32.88 -9.26
N ILE A 399 -13.87 31.69 -8.68
CA ILE A 399 -14.29 30.40 -9.24
C ILE A 399 -15.55 29.90 -8.53
N THR A 400 -16.59 29.61 -9.30
CA THR A 400 -17.82 28.95 -8.85
C THR A 400 -17.75 27.48 -9.22
N ILE A 401 -17.76 26.60 -8.21
CA ILE A 401 -17.84 25.16 -8.41
C ILE A 401 -19.24 24.69 -7.98
N ASN A 402 -20.03 24.20 -8.94
CA ASN A 402 -21.30 23.56 -8.66
C ASN A 402 -21.05 22.10 -8.29
N VAL A 403 -21.24 21.74 -7.05
CA VAL A 403 -21.06 20.35 -6.60
C VAL A 403 -22.29 19.55 -6.96
N VAL A 404 -22.14 18.65 -7.92
CA VAL A 404 -23.20 17.76 -8.41
C VAL A 404 -23.09 16.44 -7.66
N ARG A 405 -24.07 16.15 -6.80
CA ARG A 405 -24.13 14.87 -6.11
C ARG A 405 -24.71 13.82 -7.05
N GLU A 406 -23.92 12.81 -7.34
CA GLU A 406 -24.28 11.68 -8.18
C GLU A 406 -24.76 10.48 -7.34
N ALA A 407 -25.38 9.50 -8.00
CA ALA A 407 -25.79 8.25 -7.34
C ALA A 407 -24.59 7.31 -7.17
N ASP A 408 -24.48 6.65 -6.01
CA ASP A 408 -23.36 5.77 -5.70
C ASP A 408 -23.31 4.51 -6.57
N ASP A 409 -24.46 3.89 -6.84
CA ASP A 409 -24.60 2.61 -7.53
C ASP A 409 -24.23 2.64 -9.02
N ALA A 410 -24.32 3.80 -9.68
CA ALA A 410 -23.96 3.96 -11.09
C ALA A 410 -22.71 4.85 -11.31
N TYR A 411 -22.02 5.26 -10.25
CA TYR A 411 -20.96 6.26 -10.33
C TYR A 411 -19.81 5.88 -11.28
N TRP A 412 -19.32 4.67 -11.16
CA TRP A 412 -18.19 4.19 -11.96
C TRP A 412 -18.55 3.96 -13.43
N ASP A 413 -19.83 3.68 -13.71
CA ASP A 413 -20.33 3.46 -15.07
C ASP A 413 -20.77 4.74 -15.77
N ASP A 414 -21.35 5.71 -15.05
CA ASP A 414 -22.00 6.88 -15.65
C ASP A 414 -21.26 8.21 -15.41
N VAL A 415 -20.35 8.28 -14.44
CA VAL A 415 -19.65 9.50 -14.05
C VAL A 415 -18.16 9.41 -14.35
N TRP A 416 -17.47 8.45 -13.75
CA TRP A 416 -16.04 8.27 -13.94
C TRP A 416 -15.69 8.00 -15.41
N LEU A 417 -14.63 8.62 -15.92
CA LEU A 417 -14.22 8.62 -17.34
C LEU A 417 -15.20 9.30 -18.32
N LYS A 418 -16.38 9.73 -17.88
CA LYS A 418 -17.42 10.33 -18.76
C LYS A 418 -17.66 11.79 -18.47
N LYS A 419 -17.73 12.18 -17.19
CA LYS A 419 -17.90 13.58 -16.80
C LYS A 419 -16.58 14.33 -16.89
N PRO A 420 -16.55 15.55 -17.40
CA PRO A 420 -15.31 16.28 -17.63
C PRO A 420 -14.59 16.70 -16.36
N PHE A 421 -15.25 16.71 -15.20
CA PHE A 421 -14.67 17.00 -13.91
C PHE A 421 -15.43 16.24 -12.81
N CYS A 422 -14.76 15.29 -12.19
CA CYS A 422 -15.39 14.43 -11.18
C CYS A 422 -14.41 14.05 -10.06
N GLY A 423 -14.91 13.44 -9.00
CA GLY A 423 -14.11 12.86 -7.94
C GLY A 423 -13.74 11.40 -8.21
N GLY A 424 -12.65 10.95 -7.62
CA GLY A 424 -12.25 9.55 -7.66
C GLY A 424 -11.14 9.25 -6.66
N TYR A 425 -10.67 8.01 -6.64
CA TYR A 425 -9.51 7.60 -5.83
C TYR A 425 -8.69 6.53 -6.53
N TRP A 426 -7.43 6.44 -6.10
CA TRP A 426 -6.54 5.35 -6.46
C TRP A 426 -6.00 4.70 -5.20
N GLY A 427 -5.97 3.36 -5.16
CA GLY A 427 -5.33 2.61 -4.08
C GLY A 427 -3.81 2.73 -4.09
N GLY A 428 -3.27 3.40 -5.11
CA GLY A 428 -1.85 3.46 -5.40
C GLY A 428 -1.38 2.28 -6.25
N ARG A 429 -0.12 2.33 -6.64
CA ARG A 429 0.54 1.23 -7.35
C ARG A 429 1.93 1.03 -6.76
N PRO A 430 2.46 -0.19 -6.76
CA PRO A 430 3.78 -0.49 -6.17
C PRO A 430 4.91 0.29 -6.81
N THR A 431 4.83 0.57 -8.12
CA THR A 431 5.87 1.30 -8.84
C THR A 431 5.31 2.52 -9.56
N GLU A 432 6.18 3.47 -9.83
CA GLU A 432 5.89 4.68 -10.59
C GLU A 432 5.45 4.34 -12.02
N ASP A 433 6.17 3.41 -12.67
CA ASP A 433 5.83 2.97 -14.03
C ASP A 433 4.40 2.46 -14.11
N TRP A 434 3.99 1.64 -13.15
CA TRP A 434 2.66 1.07 -13.18
C TRP A 434 1.57 2.14 -13.04
N MET A 435 1.74 3.06 -12.08
CA MET A 435 0.78 4.16 -11.90
C MET A 435 0.70 5.04 -13.15
N PHE A 436 1.84 5.43 -13.69
CA PHE A 436 1.92 6.28 -14.86
C PHE A 436 1.42 5.61 -16.13
N SER A 437 1.74 4.34 -16.34
CA SER A 437 1.29 3.57 -17.51
C SER A 437 -0.20 3.35 -17.53
N GLN A 438 -0.78 3.09 -16.36
CA GLN A 438 -2.19 2.71 -16.26
C GLN A 438 -3.14 3.90 -16.34
N VAL A 439 -2.71 5.06 -15.79
CA VAL A 439 -3.61 6.20 -15.55
C VAL A 439 -3.21 7.46 -16.31
N TYR A 440 -1.92 7.68 -16.58
CA TYR A 440 -1.42 8.96 -17.10
C TYR A 440 -0.89 8.89 -18.53
N SER A 441 -0.61 7.67 -19.05
CA SER A 441 -0.10 7.52 -20.39
C SER A 441 -1.16 7.75 -21.45
N LYS A 442 -0.73 8.23 -22.63
CA LYS A 442 -1.59 8.35 -23.81
C LYS A 442 -2.24 7.02 -24.17
N GLY A 443 -3.56 7.03 -24.31
CA GLY A 443 -4.33 5.86 -24.75
C GLY A 443 -4.49 4.77 -23.67
N ALA A 444 -4.09 5.01 -22.43
CA ALA A 444 -4.44 4.12 -21.33
C ALA A 444 -5.97 4.15 -21.10
N ASP A 445 -6.57 2.97 -20.92
CA ASP A 445 -8.03 2.83 -20.73
C ASP A 445 -8.54 3.64 -19.53
N TRP A 446 -7.68 3.84 -18.52
CA TRP A 446 -7.99 4.56 -17.30
C TRP A 446 -7.35 5.95 -17.23
N ASN A 447 -6.96 6.53 -18.36
CA ASN A 447 -6.54 7.93 -18.41
C ASN A 447 -7.76 8.86 -18.21
N GLU A 448 -8.12 9.02 -16.93
CA GLU A 448 -9.33 9.74 -16.49
C GLU A 448 -9.33 11.24 -16.80
N SER A 449 -8.15 11.83 -17.01
CA SER A 449 -8.03 13.24 -17.39
C SER A 449 -7.89 13.47 -18.89
N LYS A 450 -7.80 12.43 -19.71
CA LYS A 450 -7.52 12.51 -21.15
C LYS A 450 -6.25 13.30 -21.48
N TRP A 451 -5.34 13.40 -20.53
CA TRP A 451 -4.08 14.12 -20.68
C TRP A 451 -3.14 13.41 -21.65
N ASP A 452 -2.51 14.16 -22.54
CA ASP A 452 -1.53 13.68 -23.51
C ASP A 452 -0.35 14.64 -23.57
N ASN A 453 0.76 14.25 -22.97
CA ASN A 453 2.00 15.01 -23.00
C ASN A 453 3.11 14.16 -23.63
N THR A 454 3.63 14.65 -24.77
CA THR A 454 4.63 13.91 -25.55
C THR A 454 5.87 13.58 -24.74
N ARG A 455 6.41 14.56 -23.99
CA ARG A 455 7.63 14.35 -23.18
C ARG A 455 7.39 13.33 -22.07
N PHE A 456 6.25 13.36 -21.42
CA PHE A 456 5.87 12.37 -20.42
C PHE A 456 5.83 10.95 -21.01
N ASN A 457 5.21 10.77 -22.16
CA ASN A 457 5.10 9.46 -22.81
C ASN A 457 6.46 8.92 -23.28
N GLU A 458 7.36 9.80 -23.77
CA GLU A 458 8.75 9.43 -24.12
C GLU A 458 9.53 8.98 -22.89
N LEU A 459 9.46 9.73 -21.79
CA LEU A 459 10.14 9.41 -20.53
C LEU A 459 9.65 8.09 -19.95
N LEU A 460 8.35 7.82 -20.02
CA LEU A 460 7.75 6.60 -19.48
C LEU A 460 8.31 5.34 -20.16
N VAL A 461 8.46 5.38 -21.49
CA VAL A 461 9.06 4.27 -22.26
C VAL A 461 10.54 4.10 -21.91
N GLN A 462 11.29 5.20 -21.79
CA GLN A 462 12.71 5.17 -21.45
C GLN A 462 12.96 4.67 -20.04
N ALA A 463 12.24 5.22 -19.04
CA ALA A 463 12.39 4.86 -17.63
C ALA A 463 12.06 3.40 -17.35
N ARG A 464 11.08 2.83 -18.07
CA ARG A 464 10.69 1.42 -17.94
C ARG A 464 11.84 0.46 -18.19
N ALA A 465 12.70 0.75 -19.17
CA ALA A 465 13.83 -0.11 -19.57
C ALA A 465 15.17 0.27 -18.93
N GLU A 466 15.24 1.41 -18.23
CA GLU A 466 16.49 1.92 -17.64
C GLU A 466 16.84 1.16 -16.35
N LEU A 467 18.04 0.56 -16.33
CA LEU A 467 18.58 -0.18 -15.18
C LEU A 467 19.41 0.69 -14.22
N ASP A 468 19.89 1.86 -14.68
CA ASP A 468 20.58 2.82 -13.83
C ASP A 468 19.56 3.54 -12.94
N GLU A 469 19.56 3.24 -11.64
CA GLU A 469 18.60 3.78 -10.68
C GLU A 469 18.62 5.32 -10.61
N THR A 470 19.78 5.96 -10.81
CA THR A 470 19.90 7.43 -10.76
C THR A 470 19.20 8.06 -11.95
N LYS A 471 19.50 7.61 -13.15
CA LYS A 471 18.86 8.12 -14.37
C LYS A 471 17.38 7.83 -14.38
N ARG A 472 16.99 6.65 -13.94
CA ARG A 472 15.60 6.23 -13.83
C ARG A 472 14.82 7.13 -12.85
N ARG A 473 15.40 7.42 -11.69
CA ARG A 473 14.84 8.35 -10.73
C ARG A 473 14.65 9.76 -11.32
N GLU A 474 15.66 10.28 -12.02
CA GLU A 474 15.58 11.59 -12.68
C GLU A 474 14.40 11.67 -13.66
N MET A 475 14.20 10.63 -14.47
CA MET A 475 13.06 10.55 -15.40
C MET A 475 11.72 10.55 -14.67
N TYR A 476 11.58 9.77 -13.57
CA TYR A 476 10.34 9.74 -12.80
C TYR A 476 10.08 11.05 -12.05
N VAL A 477 11.10 11.75 -11.58
CA VAL A 477 10.95 13.07 -10.98
C VAL A 477 10.49 14.10 -12.02
N GLU A 478 11.04 14.07 -13.25
CA GLU A 478 10.59 14.92 -14.35
C GLU A 478 9.12 14.65 -14.69
N MET A 479 8.70 13.38 -14.78
CA MET A 479 7.30 13.02 -15.03
C MET A 479 6.35 13.51 -13.93
N GLN A 480 6.76 13.47 -12.66
CA GLN A 480 5.99 14.03 -11.55
C GLN A 480 5.80 15.53 -11.68
N LYS A 481 6.85 16.27 -12.09
CA LYS A 481 6.76 17.72 -12.37
C LYS A 481 5.79 18.01 -13.51
N LEU A 482 5.83 17.23 -14.58
CA LEU A 482 4.89 17.37 -15.70
C LEU A 482 3.43 17.15 -15.24
N CYS A 483 3.17 16.16 -14.38
CA CYS A 483 1.84 15.97 -13.78
C CYS A 483 1.42 17.18 -12.94
N ASN A 484 2.32 17.72 -12.12
CA ASN A 484 2.05 18.87 -11.27
C ASN A 484 1.76 20.14 -12.09
N GLU A 485 2.56 20.41 -13.12
CA GLU A 485 2.54 21.68 -13.88
C GLU A 485 1.53 21.67 -15.04
N ASP A 486 1.38 20.55 -15.74
CA ASP A 486 0.55 20.41 -16.95
C ASP A 486 -0.57 19.38 -16.83
N GLY A 487 -0.43 18.38 -15.96
CA GLY A 487 -1.41 17.29 -15.83
C GLY A 487 -2.83 17.74 -15.52
N GLY A 488 -3.79 16.92 -15.97
CA GLY A 488 -5.23 17.19 -15.83
C GLY A 488 -5.81 16.84 -14.46
N THR A 489 -5.05 16.29 -13.52
CA THR A 489 -5.59 15.79 -12.26
C THR A 489 -5.14 16.65 -11.07
N ILE A 490 -6.11 17.04 -10.23
CA ILE A 490 -5.82 17.59 -8.90
C ILE A 490 -5.73 16.42 -7.93
N ILE A 491 -4.64 16.36 -7.17
CA ILE A 491 -4.46 15.39 -6.09
C ILE A 491 -4.33 16.16 -4.78
N PRO A 492 -5.45 16.28 -4.02
CA PRO A 492 -5.45 17.11 -2.83
C PRO A 492 -4.79 16.44 -1.62
N MET A 493 -4.87 15.11 -1.51
CA MET A 493 -4.45 14.39 -0.32
C MET A 493 -4.09 12.94 -0.61
N PHE A 494 -3.13 12.41 0.17
CA PHE A 494 -2.87 10.99 0.34
C PHE A 494 -3.53 10.50 1.63
N MET A 495 -4.28 9.41 1.55
CA MET A 495 -5.07 8.86 2.64
C MET A 495 -4.27 7.81 3.42
N ALA A 496 -4.30 7.86 4.74
CA ALA A 496 -3.67 6.83 5.55
C ALA A 496 -4.52 5.56 5.63
N TYR A 497 -3.86 4.41 5.65
CA TYR A 497 -4.43 3.19 6.23
C TYR A 497 -4.42 3.34 7.74
N THR A 498 -5.59 3.42 8.35
CA THR A 498 -5.72 3.66 9.79
C THR A 498 -6.14 2.40 10.51
N HIS A 499 -5.32 1.99 11.47
CA HIS A 499 -5.46 0.76 12.23
C HIS A 499 -5.68 1.05 13.71
N ALA A 500 -6.40 0.16 14.39
CA ALA A 500 -6.42 0.10 15.85
C ALA A 500 -5.83 -1.24 16.29
N VAL A 501 -4.84 -1.19 17.18
CA VAL A 501 -4.09 -2.34 17.67
C VAL A 501 -4.06 -2.33 19.18
N SER A 502 -4.35 -3.47 19.81
CA SER A 502 -4.24 -3.65 21.26
C SER A 502 -2.78 -3.47 21.71
N LYS A 503 -2.54 -2.82 22.85
CA LYS A 503 -1.21 -2.74 23.47
C LYS A 503 -0.62 -4.08 23.89
N LYS A 504 -1.43 -5.16 23.85
CA LYS A 504 -0.93 -6.53 24.01
C LYS A 504 -0.12 -7.02 22.81
N ILE A 505 -0.14 -6.28 21.70
CA ILE A 505 0.59 -6.60 20.49
C ILE A 505 1.81 -5.69 20.37
N GLY A 506 2.98 -6.32 20.28
CA GLY A 506 4.22 -5.68 19.90
C GLY A 506 4.30 -5.56 18.37
N THR A 507 4.77 -4.43 17.89
CA THR A 507 4.90 -4.17 16.46
C THR A 507 6.25 -3.55 16.15
N PRO A 508 6.79 -3.68 14.93
CA PRO A 508 7.96 -2.92 14.50
C PRO A 508 7.73 -1.40 14.67
N GLU A 509 8.79 -0.66 14.87
CA GLU A 509 8.73 0.80 14.92
C GLU A 509 8.20 1.37 13.61
N LYS A 510 8.73 0.87 12.48
CA LYS A 510 8.32 1.25 11.14
C LYS A 510 7.49 0.14 10.50
N TRP A 511 6.32 0.50 9.96
CA TRP A 511 5.47 -0.37 9.19
C TRP A 511 5.66 -0.13 7.70
N ALA A 512 5.53 -1.18 6.92
CA ALA A 512 5.42 -1.04 5.48
C ALA A 512 4.14 -0.25 5.14
N ASN A 513 4.26 0.67 4.21
CA ASN A 513 3.19 1.60 3.84
C ASN A 513 2.69 1.41 2.40
N ASN A 514 3.14 0.37 1.72
CA ASN A 514 2.63 -0.01 0.40
C ASN A 514 1.17 -0.50 0.47
N TRP A 515 0.79 -1.15 1.59
CA TRP A 515 -0.56 -1.63 1.89
C TRP A 515 -0.87 -1.48 3.38
N GLU A 516 -2.11 -1.75 3.78
CA GLU A 516 -2.51 -1.80 5.19
C GLU A 516 -1.83 -2.95 5.96
N LEU A 517 -1.98 -2.97 7.29
CA LEU A 517 -1.51 -4.03 8.18
C LEU A 517 -0.02 -4.38 7.99
N ASP A 518 0.84 -3.34 7.92
CA ASP A 518 2.27 -3.50 7.69
C ASP A 518 2.58 -4.21 6.36
N GLY A 519 1.90 -3.78 5.28
CA GLY A 519 1.99 -4.39 3.96
C GLY A 519 1.38 -5.80 3.92
N HIS A 520 0.35 -6.06 4.70
CA HIS A 520 -0.26 -7.38 4.93
C HIS A 520 0.70 -8.44 5.49
N LYS A 521 1.84 -8.01 6.07
CA LYS A 521 2.83 -8.88 6.70
C LYS A 521 2.76 -8.83 8.25
N ASN A 522 1.68 -8.30 8.82
CA ASN A 522 1.49 -8.22 10.28
C ASN A 522 1.54 -9.59 10.97
N GLY A 523 0.96 -10.64 10.39
CA GLY A 523 1.07 -12.00 10.92
C GLY A 523 2.52 -12.49 11.03
N GLU A 524 3.38 -12.11 10.08
CA GLU A 524 4.79 -12.47 10.07
C GLU A 524 5.64 -11.61 11.01
N ARG A 525 5.33 -10.30 11.12
CA ARG A 525 6.22 -9.30 11.72
C ARG A 525 5.84 -8.86 13.14
N TRP A 526 4.58 -9.08 13.56
CA TRP A 526 4.09 -8.69 14.89
C TRP A 526 4.19 -9.83 15.89
N TRP A 527 4.12 -9.51 17.21
CA TRP A 527 4.27 -10.48 18.28
C TRP A 527 3.39 -10.16 19.50
N MET A 528 3.22 -11.09 20.44
CA MET A 528 2.59 -10.77 21.72
C MET A 528 3.56 -9.95 22.58
N ALA A 529 3.16 -8.74 22.96
CA ALA A 529 3.88 -7.94 23.92
C ALA A 529 3.81 -8.63 25.28
N GLY A 530 4.95 -8.96 25.86
CA GLY A 530 5.07 -9.71 27.11
C GLY A 530 4.74 -8.88 28.37
#